data_214d75eb27d1b340b9e96b4c03a49367
#
_entry.id   214d75eb27d1b340b9e96b4c03a49367
#
_cell.length_a   1.000
_cell.length_b   1.000
_cell.length_c   1.000
_cell.angle_alpha   90.00
_cell.angle_beta   90.00
_cell.angle_gamma   90.00
#
_symmetry.space_group_name_H-M   'P 1'
#
loop_
_entity.id
_entity.type
_entity.pdbx_description
1 polymer ?
#
loop_
_entity_poly.entity_id
_entity_poly.type
_entity_poly.pdbx_seq_one_letter_code
_entity_poly.pdbx_strand_id
1 'polypeptide(L)'
;MSQILEIKHLSKSFGKHEVLKDIDFTVNKGDVISIIGASGSGKSTLLRCVNLLETPTAGEIWYNSKNVADKRVKPHEYRSHVGMVFQSFNLFNNMSVLKNCMVGQMKVLKRSKEEAKQNALYYLEKVGMLPYINAKPRQISGGQKQRVAIARALAMNPEVLLFDEPTSALDPEMVGEVLEVMRQLAREGMTMLVVTHEMAFARDVSNRVVYMSDGVICEQGSPADVFGNPQKQETKDFLARFRNA
;
A
#
# COMPACT_ATOMS: atom_id res chain seq x y z
N MET A 1 11.48 16.56 -8.06
CA MET A 1 11.05 15.66 -6.97
C MET A 1 12.12 14.60 -6.81
N SER A 2 12.46 14.18 -5.59
CA SER A 2 13.50 13.16 -5.37
C SER A 2 12.90 11.76 -5.49
N GLN A 3 13.52 10.91 -6.30
CA GLN A 3 13.18 9.51 -6.45
C GLN A 3 13.44 8.77 -5.13
N ILE A 4 12.45 8.00 -4.65
CA ILE A 4 12.53 7.25 -3.40
C ILE A 4 12.57 5.74 -3.64
N LEU A 5 11.83 5.25 -4.64
CA LEU A 5 11.86 3.86 -5.07
C LEU A 5 12.10 3.77 -6.57
N GLU A 6 12.88 2.77 -6.99
CA GLU A 6 13.09 2.42 -8.38
C GLU A 6 13.09 0.90 -8.51
N ILE A 7 12.23 0.40 -9.35
CA ILE A 7 12.09 -1.01 -9.69
C ILE A 7 12.64 -1.19 -11.10
N LYS A 8 13.58 -2.12 -11.29
CA LYS A 8 14.25 -2.39 -12.56
C LYS A 8 14.15 -3.85 -12.95
N HIS A 9 13.58 -4.09 -14.12
CA HIS A 9 13.49 -5.42 -14.72
C HIS A 9 12.92 -6.48 -13.79
N LEU A 10 11.95 -6.08 -12.92
CA LEU A 10 11.40 -6.92 -11.88
C LEU A 10 10.56 -8.04 -12.48
N SER A 11 10.96 -9.27 -12.24
CA SER A 11 10.20 -10.46 -12.61
C SER A 11 9.92 -11.34 -11.40
N LYS A 12 8.75 -12.01 -11.39
CA LYS A 12 8.38 -12.95 -10.34
C LYS A 12 7.66 -14.15 -10.93
N SER A 13 8.19 -15.33 -10.63
CA SER A 13 7.57 -16.61 -10.97
C SER A 13 7.27 -17.42 -9.71
N PHE A 14 6.18 -18.17 -9.73
CA PHE A 14 5.83 -19.22 -8.77
C PHE A 14 5.85 -20.57 -9.51
N GLY A 15 6.91 -21.33 -9.30
CA GLY A 15 7.20 -22.52 -10.10
C GLY A 15 7.35 -22.16 -11.58
N LYS A 16 6.50 -22.71 -12.45
CA LYS A 16 6.51 -22.44 -13.90
C LYS A 16 5.62 -21.24 -14.31
N HIS A 17 4.84 -20.69 -13.38
CA HIS A 17 3.93 -19.59 -13.68
C HIS A 17 4.59 -18.23 -13.42
N GLU A 18 4.83 -17.48 -14.50
CA GLU A 18 5.39 -16.14 -14.43
C GLU A 18 4.25 -15.12 -14.19
N VAL A 19 4.29 -14.44 -13.04
CA VAL A 19 3.25 -13.50 -12.58
C VAL A 19 3.64 -12.06 -12.85
N LEU A 20 4.93 -11.72 -12.75
CA LEU A 20 5.45 -10.40 -13.13
C LEU A 20 6.53 -10.59 -14.19
N LYS A 21 6.45 -9.78 -15.24
CA LYS A 21 7.26 -9.91 -16.45
C LYS A 21 7.92 -8.57 -16.74
N ASP A 22 9.19 -8.44 -16.37
CA ASP A 22 10.04 -7.28 -16.73
C ASP A 22 9.40 -5.93 -16.38
N ILE A 23 9.10 -5.72 -15.09
CA ILE A 23 8.47 -4.48 -14.60
C ILE A 23 9.51 -3.43 -14.32
N ASP A 24 9.37 -2.27 -14.98
CA ASP A 24 10.11 -1.05 -14.70
C ASP A 24 9.19 0.04 -14.15
N PHE A 25 9.56 0.62 -13.02
CA PHE A 25 8.68 1.51 -12.30
C PHE A 25 9.44 2.40 -11.30
N THR A 26 9.11 3.68 -11.23
CA THR A 26 9.73 4.64 -10.32
C THR A 26 8.70 5.30 -9.43
N VAL A 27 9.09 5.68 -8.21
CA VAL A 27 8.27 6.44 -7.25
C VAL A 27 9.08 7.61 -6.74
N ASN A 28 8.51 8.80 -6.80
CA ASN A 28 9.08 9.99 -6.21
C ASN A 28 8.46 10.26 -4.83
N LYS A 29 9.16 11.01 -4.01
CA LYS A 29 8.63 11.44 -2.71
C LYS A 29 7.39 12.31 -2.91
N GLY A 30 6.31 11.96 -2.21
CA GLY A 30 5.01 12.61 -2.31
C GLY A 30 4.12 12.08 -3.45
N ASP A 31 4.57 11.10 -4.22
CA ASP A 31 3.72 10.45 -5.23
C ASP A 31 2.59 9.66 -4.56
N VAL A 32 1.40 9.78 -5.10
CA VAL A 32 0.25 8.91 -4.84
C VAL A 32 -0.05 8.15 -6.12
N ILE A 33 0.33 6.89 -6.17
CA ILE A 33 0.22 6.07 -7.36
C ILE A 33 -0.83 4.99 -7.15
N SER A 34 -1.90 5.02 -7.95
CA SER A 34 -2.87 3.94 -7.99
C SER A 34 -2.50 2.90 -9.04
N ILE A 35 -2.49 1.64 -8.62
CA ILE A 35 -2.25 0.48 -9.49
C ILE A 35 -3.59 -0.23 -9.67
N ILE A 36 -4.09 -0.20 -10.91
CA ILE A 36 -5.38 -0.78 -11.30
C ILE A 36 -5.19 -1.92 -12.31
N GLY A 37 -6.20 -2.75 -12.48
CA GLY A 37 -6.17 -3.88 -13.42
C GLY A 37 -7.05 -5.03 -12.96
N ALA A 38 -7.26 -6.01 -13.82
CA ALA A 38 -8.07 -7.19 -13.53
C ALA A 38 -7.51 -8.03 -12.36
N SER A 39 -8.35 -8.84 -11.74
CA SER A 39 -7.89 -9.83 -10.76
C SER A 39 -6.87 -10.78 -11.42
N GLY A 40 -5.80 -11.11 -10.70
CA GLY A 40 -4.74 -11.98 -11.23
C GLY A 40 -3.70 -11.27 -12.10
N SER A 41 -3.80 -9.97 -12.39
CA SER A 41 -2.84 -9.24 -13.22
C SER A 41 -1.46 -8.98 -12.57
N GLY A 42 -1.23 -9.43 -11.34
CA GLY A 42 0.06 -9.31 -10.65
C GLY A 42 0.20 -8.14 -9.67
N LYS A 43 -0.82 -7.28 -9.50
CA LYS A 43 -0.77 -6.05 -8.66
C LYS A 43 -0.29 -6.29 -7.22
N SER A 44 -0.95 -7.20 -6.50
CA SER A 44 -0.57 -7.55 -5.12
C SER A 44 0.80 -8.20 -5.05
N THR A 45 1.18 -9.00 -6.07
CA THR A 45 2.51 -9.59 -6.17
C THR A 45 3.58 -8.51 -6.34
N LEU A 46 3.31 -7.49 -7.16
CA LEU A 46 4.21 -6.34 -7.31
C LEU A 46 4.43 -5.63 -5.97
N LEU A 47 3.35 -5.27 -5.24
CA LEU A 47 3.48 -4.65 -3.93
C LEU A 47 4.25 -5.51 -2.93
N ARG A 48 3.99 -6.82 -2.91
CA ARG A 48 4.69 -7.77 -2.03
C ARG A 48 6.16 -7.92 -2.39
N CYS A 49 6.52 -7.87 -3.67
CA CYS A 49 7.93 -7.82 -4.09
C CYS A 49 8.57 -6.49 -3.65
N VAL A 50 7.91 -5.36 -3.87
CA VAL A 50 8.39 -4.04 -3.43
C VAL A 50 8.62 -4.01 -1.91
N ASN A 51 7.76 -4.65 -1.11
CA ASN A 51 7.94 -4.76 0.34
C ASN A 51 8.88 -5.91 0.76
N LEU A 52 9.46 -6.67 -0.17
CA LEU A 52 10.26 -7.87 0.07
C LEU A 52 9.53 -8.98 0.87
N LEU A 53 8.19 -8.99 0.89
CA LEU A 53 7.39 -10.12 1.38
C LEU A 53 7.47 -11.30 0.42
N GLU A 54 7.60 -11.01 -0.87
CA GLU A 54 7.94 -11.96 -1.91
C GLU A 54 9.33 -11.62 -2.45
N THR A 55 10.19 -12.60 -2.57
CA THR A 55 11.50 -12.43 -3.19
C THR A 55 11.32 -12.40 -4.71
N PRO A 56 11.77 -11.36 -5.42
CA PRO A 56 11.80 -11.35 -6.87
C PRO A 56 12.55 -12.55 -7.44
N THR A 57 12.15 -13.04 -8.62
CA THR A 57 12.90 -14.06 -9.35
C THR A 57 14.09 -13.45 -10.08
N ALA A 58 13.89 -12.22 -10.60
CA ALA A 58 14.93 -11.41 -11.25
C ALA A 58 14.62 -9.92 -11.06
N GLY A 59 15.60 -9.07 -11.38
CA GLY A 59 15.49 -7.62 -11.30
C GLY A 59 15.94 -7.06 -9.96
N GLU A 60 15.78 -5.76 -9.83
CA GLU A 60 16.30 -4.98 -8.70
C GLU A 60 15.24 -4.06 -8.12
N ILE A 61 15.32 -3.82 -6.81
CA ILE A 61 14.51 -2.84 -6.11
C ILE A 61 15.46 -1.90 -5.38
N TRP A 62 15.43 -0.63 -5.78
CA TRP A 62 16.26 0.41 -5.21
C TRP A 62 15.42 1.32 -4.29
N TYR A 63 15.90 1.52 -3.08
CA TYR A 63 15.32 2.44 -2.11
C TYR A 63 16.39 3.42 -1.65
N ASN A 64 16.16 4.73 -1.83
CA ASN A 64 17.15 5.77 -1.53
C ASN A 64 18.55 5.40 -2.07
N SER A 65 18.63 5.03 -3.35
CA SER A 65 19.87 4.65 -4.06
C SER A 65 20.59 3.39 -3.52
N LYS A 66 19.91 2.54 -2.73
CA LYS A 66 20.41 1.24 -2.26
C LYS A 66 19.55 0.11 -2.83
N ASN A 67 20.17 -0.89 -3.45
CA ASN A 67 19.44 -2.09 -3.88
C ASN A 67 19.05 -2.90 -2.62
N VAL A 68 17.73 -2.94 -2.35
CA VAL A 68 17.19 -3.63 -1.17
C VAL A 68 16.85 -5.10 -1.42
N ALA A 69 16.85 -5.56 -2.68
CA ALA A 69 16.72 -6.96 -3.04
C ALA A 69 18.03 -7.75 -2.82
N ASP A 70 19.13 -7.07 -2.51
CA ASP A 70 20.40 -7.71 -2.15
C ASP A 70 20.26 -8.49 -0.82
N LYS A 71 20.75 -9.72 -0.80
CA LYS A 71 20.70 -10.63 0.38
C LYS A 71 21.36 -10.07 1.65
N ARG A 72 22.21 -9.04 1.53
CA ARG A 72 22.87 -8.36 2.66
C ARG A 72 21.95 -7.36 3.38
N VAL A 73 20.86 -6.96 2.76
CA VAL A 73 19.88 -6.05 3.37
C VAL A 73 18.98 -6.83 4.32
N LYS A 74 18.77 -6.29 5.51
CA LYS A 74 17.84 -6.86 6.49
C LYS A 74 16.42 -6.42 6.18
N PRO A 75 15.52 -7.32 5.78
CA PRO A 75 14.17 -6.92 5.33
C PRO A 75 13.35 -6.17 6.40
N HIS A 76 13.57 -6.44 7.68
CA HIS A 76 12.83 -5.77 8.75
C HIS A 76 13.23 -4.31 8.93
N GLU A 77 14.50 -3.94 8.64
CA GLU A 77 14.95 -2.55 8.62
C GLU A 77 14.30 -1.81 7.45
N TYR A 78 14.35 -2.38 6.25
CA TYR A 78 13.70 -1.80 5.07
C TYR A 78 12.18 -1.63 5.27
N ARG A 79 11.50 -2.65 5.79
CA ARG A 79 10.04 -2.62 6.03
C ARG A 79 9.61 -1.61 7.10
N SER A 80 10.53 -1.09 7.91
CA SER A 80 10.22 0.02 8.81
C SER A 80 10.07 1.35 8.08
N HIS A 81 10.71 1.50 6.92
CA HIS A 81 10.63 2.68 6.05
C HIS A 81 9.56 2.55 4.96
N VAL A 82 9.28 1.33 4.52
CA VAL A 82 8.26 1.02 3.50
C VAL A 82 7.19 0.17 4.16
N GLY A 83 6.19 0.83 4.73
CA GLY A 83 5.08 0.19 5.43
C GLY A 83 4.10 -0.48 4.47
N MET A 84 3.34 -1.46 4.95
CA MET A 84 2.31 -2.14 4.16
C MET A 84 1.02 -2.31 4.95
N VAL A 85 -0.09 -1.98 4.30
CA VAL A 85 -1.47 -2.17 4.76
C VAL A 85 -2.11 -3.22 3.87
N PHE A 86 -2.62 -4.28 4.48
CA PHE A 86 -3.13 -5.47 3.78
C PHE A 86 -4.67 -5.43 3.68
N GLN A 87 -5.20 -6.13 2.72
CA GLN A 87 -6.63 -6.39 2.57
C GLN A 87 -7.24 -7.05 3.83
N SER A 88 -6.55 -8.00 4.45
CA SER A 88 -7.03 -8.77 5.61
C SER A 88 -6.67 -8.17 6.97
N PHE A 89 -6.36 -6.87 7.06
CA PHE A 89 -6.01 -6.11 8.27
C PHE A 89 -4.75 -6.61 9.01
N ASN A 90 -4.58 -7.91 9.17
CA ASN A 90 -3.45 -8.60 9.82
C ASN A 90 -3.14 -8.07 11.24
N LEU A 91 -4.17 -7.74 12.02
CA LEU A 91 -4.01 -7.31 13.41
C LEU A 91 -3.70 -8.50 14.31
N PHE A 92 -2.90 -8.26 15.35
CA PHE A 92 -2.64 -9.23 16.40
C PHE A 92 -3.88 -9.39 17.28
N ASN A 93 -4.62 -10.49 17.14
CA ASN A 93 -5.90 -10.74 17.80
C ASN A 93 -5.80 -10.82 19.33
N ASN A 94 -4.63 -11.18 19.86
CA ASN A 94 -4.34 -11.26 21.30
C ASN A 94 -3.96 -9.92 21.93
N MET A 95 -3.78 -8.88 21.12
CA MET A 95 -3.40 -7.53 21.54
C MET A 95 -4.55 -6.55 21.40
N SER A 96 -4.58 -5.51 22.26
CA SER A 96 -5.50 -4.38 22.08
C SER A 96 -5.11 -3.53 20.87
N VAL A 97 -5.99 -2.63 20.44
CA VAL A 97 -5.75 -1.62 19.39
C VAL A 97 -4.46 -0.85 19.67
N LEU A 98 -4.31 -0.30 20.87
CA LEU A 98 -3.09 0.42 21.26
C LEU A 98 -1.84 -0.45 21.17
N LYS A 99 -1.89 -1.68 21.70
CA LYS A 99 -0.73 -2.59 21.67
C LYS A 99 -0.35 -3.00 20.24
N ASN A 100 -1.32 -3.13 19.32
CA ASN A 100 -1.05 -3.36 17.91
C ASN A 100 -0.18 -2.26 17.30
N CYS A 101 -0.44 -0.99 17.64
CA CYS A 101 0.32 0.16 17.14
C CYS A 101 1.68 0.35 17.86
N MET A 102 1.86 -0.19 19.07
CA MET A 102 3.09 -0.05 19.86
C MET A 102 4.13 -1.12 19.54
N VAL A 103 3.71 -2.36 19.29
CA VAL A 103 4.62 -3.53 19.28
C VAL A 103 5.74 -3.41 18.24
N GLY A 104 5.45 -2.94 17.05
CA GLY A 104 6.44 -2.73 15.97
C GLY A 104 7.50 -1.70 16.38
N GLN A 105 7.07 -0.57 16.91
CA GLN A 105 7.93 0.50 17.37
C GLN A 105 8.93 0.03 18.45
N MET A 106 8.44 -0.72 19.42
CA MET A 106 9.30 -1.25 20.51
C MET A 106 10.26 -2.34 20.04
N LYS A 107 9.79 -3.26 19.18
CA LYS A 107 10.58 -4.42 18.73
C LYS A 107 11.58 -4.08 17.64
N VAL A 108 11.20 -3.25 16.67
CA VAL A 108 12.01 -2.91 15.49
C VAL A 108 12.77 -1.59 15.70
N LEU A 109 12.06 -0.51 16.05
CA LEU A 109 12.66 0.81 16.21
C LEU A 109 13.31 1.03 17.58
N LYS A 110 13.16 0.05 18.52
CA LYS A 110 13.72 0.10 19.88
C LYS A 110 13.25 1.31 20.70
N ARG A 111 12.12 1.90 20.34
CA ARG A 111 11.52 3.00 21.12
C ARG A 111 11.14 2.51 22.52
N SER A 112 11.23 3.40 23.49
CA SER A 112 10.73 3.15 24.85
C SER A 112 9.22 2.90 24.81
N LYS A 113 8.68 2.29 25.86
CA LYS A 113 7.25 2.03 25.98
C LYS A 113 6.44 3.32 25.95
N GLU A 114 6.95 4.38 26.58
CA GLU A 114 6.26 5.67 26.66
C GLU A 114 6.25 6.38 25.32
N GLU A 115 7.38 6.48 24.63
CA GLU A 115 7.46 7.04 23.28
C GLU A 115 6.58 6.27 22.29
N ALA A 116 6.60 4.93 22.33
CA ALA A 116 5.77 4.09 21.48
C ALA A 116 4.28 4.30 21.76
N LYS A 117 3.90 4.52 23.02
CA LYS A 117 2.52 4.79 23.43
C LYS A 117 2.05 6.16 22.92
N GLN A 118 2.83 7.22 23.15
CA GLN A 118 2.48 8.58 22.72
C GLN A 118 2.31 8.63 21.20
N ASN A 119 3.26 8.06 20.45
CA ASN A 119 3.19 8.02 19.00
C ASN A 119 2.01 7.14 18.49
N ALA A 120 1.71 6.03 19.16
CA ALA A 120 0.55 5.21 18.82
C ALA A 120 -0.77 5.95 19.05
N LEU A 121 -0.91 6.68 20.17
CA LEU A 121 -2.09 7.49 20.45
C LEU A 121 -2.29 8.58 19.40
N TYR A 122 -1.23 9.28 19.00
CA TYR A 122 -1.28 10.30 17.94
C TYR A 122 -1.86 9.74 16.63
N TYR A 123 -1.36 8.58 16.14
CA TYR A 123 -1.87 8.00 14.91
C TYR A 123 -3.26 7.37 15.07
N LEU A 124 -3.60 6.84 16.25
CA LEU A 124 -4.95 6.35 16.52
C LEU A 124 -5.98 7.49 16.57
N GLU A 125 -5.61 8.65 17.08
CA GLU A 125 -6.42 9.88 17.02
C GLU A 125 -6.68 10.28 15.57
N LYS A 126 -5.60 10.33 14.77
CA LYS A 126 -5.64 10.71 13.36
C LYS A 126 -6.59 9.85 12.51
N VAL A 127 -6.76 8.58 12.86
CA VAL A 127 -7.69 7.67 12.18
C VAL A 127 -9.03 7.48 12.95
N GLY A 128 -9.31 8.31 13.97
CA GLY A 128 -10.56 8.28 14.74
C GLY A 128 -10.73 7.05 15.63
N MET A 129 -9.63 6.43 16.09
CA MET A 129 -9.65 5.19 16.86
C MET A 129 -9.29 5.34 18.35
N LEU A 130 -9.17 6.56 18.88
CA LEU A 130 -8.92 6.80 20.31
C LEU A 130 -9.95 6.15 21.24
N PRO A 131 -11.28 6.20 20.96
CA PRO A 131 -12.26 5.57 21.83
C PRO A 131 -12.09 4.06 21.99
N TYR A 132 -11.37 3.41 21.06
CA TYR A 132 -11.24 1.96 20.98
C TYR A 132 -9.85 1.42 21.38
N ILE A 133 -8.98 2.22 22.00
CA ILE A 133 -7.59 1.85 22.30
C ILE A 133 -7.42 0.57 23.13
N ASN A 134 -8.41 0.28 24.00
CA ASN A 134 -8.42 -0.90 24.85
C ASN A 134 -9.14 -2.09 24.21
N ALA A 135 -9.90 -1.89 23.14
CA ALA A 135 -10.60 -2.94 22.44
C ALA A 135 -9.64 -3.93 21.77
N LYS A 136 -10.07 -5.18 21.64
CA LYS A 136 -9.38 -6.19 20.82
C LYS A 136 -9.95 -6.19 19.40
N PRO A 137 -9.22 -6.68 18.37
CA PRO A 137 -9.69 -6.71 16.98
C PRO A 137 -11.07 -7.32 16.80
N ARG A 138 -11.43 -8.35 17.57
CA ARG A 138 -12.74 -9.01 17.52
C ARG A 138 -13.92 -8.13 17.99
N GLN A 139 -13.65 -7.01 18.64
CA GLN A 139 -14.65 -6.11 19.24
C GLN A 139 -14.91 -4.87 18.38
N ILE A 140 -14.27 -4.75 17.22
CA ILE A 140 -14.36 -3.61 16.31
C ILE A 140 -14.74 -4.05 14.90
N SER A 141 -15.37 -3.16 14.14
CA SER A 141 -15.83 -3.41 12.77
C SER A 141 -14.68 -3.61 11.78
N GLY A 142 -14.97 -4.04 10.56
CA GLY A 142 -14.02 -4.19 9.46
C GLY A 142 -13.30 -2.87 9.15
N GLY A 143 -14.04 -1.79 8.94
CA GLY A 143 -13.49 -0.45 8.69
C GLY A 143 -12.64 0.07 9.85
N GLN A 144 -13.06 -0.18 11.09
CA GLN A 144 -12.26 0.14 12.28
C GLN A 144 -10.95 -0.66 12.33
N LYS A 145 -10.98 -1.97 12.01
CA LYS A 145 -9.76 -2.79 11.90
C LYS A 145 -8.80 -2.24 10.86
N GLN A 146 -9.31 -1.82 9.72
CA GLN A 146 -8.48 -1.26 8.65
C GLN A 146 -7.86 0.07 9.07
N ARG A 147 -8.62 0.96 9.70
CA ARG A 147 -8.07 2.20 10.25
C ARG A 147 -6.99 1.95 11.31
N VAL A 148 -7.15 0.95 12.16
CA VAL A 148 -6.09 0.51 13.09
C VAL A 148 -4.87 -0.05 12.36
N ALA A 149 -5.05 -0.80 11.27
CA ALA A 149 -3.94 -1.30 10.45
C ALA A 149 -3.15 -0.16 9.80
N ILE A 150 -3.86 0.89 9.33
CA ILE A 150 -3.23 2.12 8.82
C ILE A 150 -2.45 2.83 9.94
N ALA A 151 -3.06 3.06 11.11
CA ALA A 151 -2.38 3.68 12.25
C ALA A 151 -1.15 2.90 12.70
N ARG A 152 -1.22 1.56 12.71
CA ARG A 152 -0.08 0.69 13.02
C ARG A 152 1.06 0.85 12.04
N ALA A 153 0.76 0.96 10.74
CA ALA A 153 1.78 1.18 9.72
C ALA A 153 2.40 2.59 9.86
N LEU A 154 1.58 3.63 10.05
CA LEU A 154 2.02 5.00 10.27
C LEU A 154 2.87 5.17 11.54
N ALA A 155 2.59 4.41 12.60
CA ALA A 155 3.34 4.47 13.85
C ALA A 155 4.81 4.05 13.71
N MET A 156 5.18 3.37 12.62
CA MET A 156 6.57 3.09 12.26
C MET A 156 7.29 4.29 11.63
N ASN A 157 6.59 5.41 11.35
CA ASN A 157 7.06 6.58 10.62
C ASN A 157 7.66 6.23 9.24
N PRO A 158 6.90 5.53 8.39
CA PRO A 158 7.39 5.11 7.08
C PRO A 158 7.52 6.30 6.12
N GLU A 159 8.43 6.19 5.16
CA GLU A 159 8.56 7.14 4.05
C GLU A 159 7.62 6.80 2.88
N VAL A 160 7.25 5.52 2.76
CA VAL A 160 6.33 5.01 1.74
C VAL A 160 5.30 4.09 2.39
N LEU A 161 4.04 4.22 2.01
CA LEU A 161 2.97 3.29 2.37
C LEU A 161 2.46 2.54 1.14
N LEU A 162 2.43 1.22 1.25
CA LEU A 162 1.86 0.32 0.26
C LEU A 162 0.49 -0.14 0.76
N PHE A 163 -0.54 -0.03 -0.08
CA PHE A 163 -1.89 -0.46 0.21
C PHE A 163 -2.30 -1.57 -0.76
N ASP A 164 -2.49 -2.78 -0.25
CA ASP A 164 -2.94 -3.95 -1.04
C ASP A 164 -4.45 -4.13 -0.86
N GLU A 165 -5.23 -3.54 -1.75
CA GLU A 165 -6.71 -3.57 -1.76
C GLU A 165 -7.34 -3.24 -0.40
N PRO A 166 -7.11 -2.05 0.17
CA PRO A 166 -7.45 -1.75 1.57
C PRO A 166 -8.94 -1.74 1.88
N THR A 167 -9.81 -1.73 0.87
CA THR A 167 -11.27 -1.68 1.00
C THR A 167 -11.98 -2.97 0.61
N SER A 168 -11.31 -3.90 -0.08
CA SER A 168 -11.95 -5.10 -0.67
C SER A 168 -12.56 -6.08 0.34
N ALA A 169 -12.15 -6.02 1.61
CA ALA A 169 -12.69 -6.86 2.69
C ALA A 169 -13.72 -6.13 3.57
N LEU A 170 -14.23 -4.98 3.12
CA LEU A 170 -15.14 -4.11 3.86
C LEU A 170 -16.53 -4.11 3.27
N ASP A 171 -17.52 -3.93 4.14
CA ASP A 171 -18.87 -3.60 3.72
C ASP A 171 -18.88 -2.21 3.07
N PRO A 172 -19.73 -1.96 2.05
CA PRO A 172 -19.76 -0.70 1.29
C PRO A 172 -19.89 0.55 2.19
N GLU A 173 -20.66 0.48 3.27
CA GLU A 173 -20.85 1.57 4.21
C GLU A 173 -19.54 1.99 4.94
N MET A 174 -18.58 1.08 5.06
CA MET A 174 -17.30 1.31 5.76
C MET A 174 -16.17 1.78 4.83
N VAL A 175 -16.35 1.63 3.52
CA VAL A 175 -15.33 1.99 2.52
C VAL A 175 -14.98 3.49 2.59
N GLY A 176 -16.02 4.34 2.69
CA GLY A 176 -15.85 5.80 2.70
C GLY A 176 -14.93 6.31 3.80
N GLU A 177 -15.04 5.76 5.01
CA GLU A 177 -14.20 6.16 6.16
C GLU A 177 -12.72 5.84 5.94
N VAL A 178 -12.41 4.68 5.35
CA VAL A 178 -11.04 4.27 5.05
C VAL A 178 -10.45 5.12 3.94
N LEU A 179 -11.23 5.37 2.88
CA LEU A 179 -10.79 6.22 1.77
C LEU A 179 -10.55 7.67 2.22
N GLU A 180 -11.33 8.19 3.17
CA GLU A 180 -11.09 9.55 3.69
C GLU A 180 -9.78 9.65 4.48
N VAL A 181 -9.45 8.64 5.29
CA VAL A 181 -8.13 8.57 5.94
C VAL A 181 -7.02 8.57 4.87
N MET A 182 -7.16 7.81 3.79
CA MET A 182 -6.16 7.78 2.71
C MET A 182 -6.07 9.12 1.95
N ARG A 183 -7.20 9.80 1.71
CA ARG A 183 -7.20 11.16 1.12
C ARG A 183 -6.46 12.15 2.01
N GLN A 184 -6.66 12.07 3.32
CA GLN A 184 -5.96 12.93 4.26
C GLN A 184 -4.45 12.69 4.21
N LEU A 185 -3.99 11.43 4.18
CA LEU A 185 -2.58 11.10 4.05
C LEU A 185 -1.98 11.64 2.74
N ALA A 186 -2.72 11.56 1.64
CA ALA A 186 -2.32 12.15 0.36
C ALA A 186 -2.12 13.68 0.45
N ARG A 187 -3.08 14.39 1.06
CA ARG A 187 -2.99 15.86 1.28
C ARG A 187 -1.80 16.24 2.14
N GLU A 188 -1.39 15.38 3.07
CA GLU A 188 -0.22 15.58 3.94
C GLU A 188 1.10 15.22 3.25
N GLY A 189 1.08 14.81 1.99
CA GLY A 189 2.27 14.51 1.20
C GLY A 189 2.87 13.12 1.46
N MET A 190 2.10 12.17 2.02
CA MET A 190 2.54 10.79 2.18
C MET A 190 2.75 10.14 0.81
N THR A 191 3.91 9.53 0.61
CA THR A 191 4.16 8.72 -0.59
C THR A 191 3.40 7.41 -0.50
N MET A 192 2.54 7.12 -1.47
CA MET A 192 1.67 5.95 -1.44
C MET A 192 1.64 5.20 -2.77
N LEU A 193 1.69 3.85 -2.69
CA LEU A 193 1.33 2.96 -3.78
C LEU A 193 0.06 2.21 -3.35
N VAL A 194 -1.00 2.31 -4.14
CA VAL A 194 -2.32 1.81 -3.77
C VAL A 194 -2.85 0.88 -4.86
N VAL A 195 -2.88 -0.41 -4.58
CA VAL A 195 -3.68 -1.35 -5.38
C VAL A 195 -5.13 -1.18 -4.97
N THR A 196 -6.00 -0.82 -5.91
CA THR A 196 -7.40 -0.53 -5.61
C THR A 196 -8.34 -0.84 -6.77
N HIS A 197 -9.59 -1.13 -6.41
CA HIS A 197 -10.74 -1.19 -7.32
C HIS A 197 -11.63 0.06 -7.22
N GLU A 198 -11.29 0.99 -6.34
CA GLU A 198 -12.00 2.27 -6.15
C GLU A 198 -11.56 3.27 -7.22
N MET A 199 -12.22 3.23 -8.39
CA MET A 199 -11.81 4.05 -9.55
C MET A 199 -11.96 5.54 -9.30
N ALA A 200 -12.97 5.97 -8.53
CA ALA A 200 -13.12 7.36 -8.14
C ALA A 200 -11.95 7.84 -7.27
N PHE A 201 -11.52 7.03 -6.30
CA PHE A 201 -10.33 7.33 -5.50
C PHE A 201 -9.08 7.43 -6.36
N ALA A 202 -8.85 6.45 -7.25
CA ALA A 202 -7.70 6.44 -8.15
C ALA A 202 -7.65 7.68 -9.05
N ARG A 203 -8.81 8.12 -9.56
CA ARG A 203 -8.92 9.31 -10.41
C ARG A 203 -8.70 10.62 -9.64
N ASP A 204 -9.29 10.74 -8.43
CA ASP A 204 -9.40 12.02 -7.73
C ASP A 204 -8.22 12.30 -6.79
N VAL A 205 -7.49 11.28 -6.36
CA VAL A 205 -6.44 11.38 -5.33
C VAL A 205 -5.04 11.10 -5.86
N SER A 206 -4.91 10.28 -6.90
CA SER A 206 -3.59 9.92 -7.42
C SER A 206 -3.01 11.00 -8.33
N ASN A 207 -1.70 11.16 -8.31
CA ASN A 207 -0.99 11.95 -9.32
C ASN A 207 -0.50 11.10 -10.49
N ARG A 208 -0.48 9.76 -10.32
CA ARG A 208 -0.19 8.80 -11.39
C ARG A 208 -1.03 7.54 -11.22
N VAL A 209 -1.47 7.00 -12.35
CA VAL A 209 -2.20 5.73 -12.43
C VAL A 209 -1.39 4.77 -13.28
N VAL A 210 -1.29 3.53 -12.83
CA VAL A 210 -0.62 2.41 -13.51
C VAL A 210 -1.66 1.33 -13.77
N TYR A 211 -1.88 1.00 -15.04
CA TYR A 211 -2.72 -0.12 -15.42
C TYR A 211 -1.88 -1.35 -15.70
N MET A 212 -2.18 -2.43 -14.99
CA MET A 212 -1.51 -3.73 -15.14
C MET A 212 -2.43 -4.78 -15.77
N SER A 213 -1.91 -5.51 -16.75
CA SER A 213 -2.53 -6.69 -17.33
C SER A 213 -1.47 -7.76 -17.60
N ASP A 214 -1.82 -9.03 -17.40
CA ASP A 214 -0.98 -10.20 -17.71
C ASP A 214 0.47 -10.12 -17.21
N GLY A 215 0.67 -9.49 -16.05
CA GLY A 215 1.98 -9.39 -15.39
C GLY A 215 2.87 -8.27 -15.91
N VAL A 216 2.38 -7.38 -16.76
CA VAL A 216 3.11 -6.20 -17.27
C VAL A 216 2.39 -4.90 -16.96
N ILE A 217 3.12 -3.79 -16.96
CA ILE A 217 2.53 -2.45 -16.98
C ILE A 217 2.15 -2.14 -18.43
N CYS A 218 0.84 -2.18 -18.73
CA CYS A 218 0.34 -1.88 -20.06
C CYS A 218 0.32 -0.39 -20.36
N GLU A 219 -0.10 0.41 -19.39
CA GLU A 219 -0.24 1.85 -19.55
C GLU A 219 -0.03 2.55 -18.20
N GLN A 220 0.60 3.72 -18.24
CA GLN A 220 0.72 4.59 -17.06
C GLN A 220 0.71 6.05 -17.47
N GLY A 221 0.19 6.89 -16.62
CA GLY A 221 0.12 8.33 -16.87
C GLY A 221 -0.59 9.07 -15.75
N SER A 222 -0.94 10.34 -16.01
CA SER A 222 -1.83 11.07 -15.12
C SER A 222 -3.23 10.42 -15.09
N PRO A 223 -4.04 10.65 -14.04
CA PRO A 223 -5.43 10.20 -14.06
C PRO A 223 -6.21 10.68 -15.28
N ALA A 224 -5.95 11.90 -15.75
CA ALA A 224 -6.58 12.43 -16.95
C ALA A 224 -6.24 11.62 -18.22
N ASP A 225 -4.99 11.18 -18.34
CA ASP A 225 -4.55 10.36 -19.47
C ASP A 225 -5.17 8.98 -19.42
N VAL A 226 -5.00 8.26 -18.30
CA VAL A 226 -5.43 6.85 -18.20
C VAL A 226 -6.94 6.69 -18.16
N PHE A 227 -7.67 7.55 -17.42
CA PHE A 227 -9.14 7.46 -17.35
C PHE A 227 -9.86 8.23 -18.46
N GLY A 228 -9.31 9.37 -18.89
CA GLY A 228 -9.95 10.25 -19.87
C GLY A 228 -9.61 9.91 -21.32
N ASN A 229 -8.37 9.57 -21.60
CA ASN A 229 -7.87 9.33 -22.96
C ASN A 229 -6.90 8.13 -23.02
N PRO A 230 -7.33 6.91 -22.60
CA PRO A 230 -6.48 5.73 -22.62
C PRO A 230 -6.02 5.40 -24.04
N GLN A 231 -4.74 5.10 -24.21
CA GLN A 231 -4.15 4.83 -25.53
C GLN A 231 -4.23 3.34 -25.88
N LYS A 232 -4.07 2.46 -24.91
CA LYS A 232 -4.07 1.01 -25.09
C LYS A 232 -5.48 0.44 -25.14
N GLN A 233 -5.74 -0.51 -26.04
CA GLN A 233 -7.06 -1.15 -26.16
C GLN A 233 -7.44 -1.90 -24.89
N GLU A 234 -6.49 -2.58 -24.28
CA GLU A 234 -6.68 -3.32 -23.03
C GLU A 234 -7.13 -2.40 -21.88
N THR A 235 -6.58 -1.17 -21.81
CA THR A 235 -7.00 -0.14 -20.84
C THR A 235 -8.43 0.32 -21.12
N LYS A 236 -8.78 0.56 -22.38
CA LYS A 236 -10.14 0.95 -22.81
C LYS A 236 -11.16 -0.11 -22.42
N ASP A 237 -10.87 -1.36 -22.70
CA ASP A 237 -11.75 -2.50 -22.44
C ASP A 237 -11.92 -2.73 -20.93
N PHE A 238 -10.87 -2.55 -20.16
CA PHE A 238 -10.93 -2.61 -18.70
C PHE A 238 -11.81 -1.50 -18.14
N LEU A 239 -11.58 -0.25 -18.53
CA LEU A 239 -12.30 0.91 -18.01
C LEU A 239 -13.77 0.96 -18.47
N ALA A 240 -14.10 0.41 -19.63
CA ALA A 240 -15.49 0.34 -20.12
C ALA A 240 -16.40 -0.41 -19.14
N ARG A 241 -15.88 -1.39 -18.40
CA ARG A 241 -16.62 -2.16 -17.39
C ARG A 241 -17.04 -1.31 -16.18
N PHE A 242 -16.32 -0.23 -15.89
CA PHE A 242 -16.60 0.69 -14.77
C PHE A 242 -17.39 1.92 -15.16
N ARG A 243 -17.55 2.20 -16.48
CA ARG A 243 -18.40 3.31 -16.96
C ARG A 243 -19.88 2.93 -16.98
N ASN A 244 -20.18 1.64 -16.99
CA ASN A 244 -21.53 1.09 -17.09
C ASN A 244 -22.05 0.51 -15.75
N ALA A 245 -21.32 0.69 -14.64
CA ALA A 245 -21.70 0.30 -13.30
C ALA A 245 -21.99 1.54 -12.45
#